data_bdf21a87610d048f2f3ac137f97027dc
#
_entry.id   bdf21a87610d048f2f3ac137f97027dc
#
_cell.length_a   1.000
_cell.length_b   1.000
_cell.length_c   1.000
_cell.angle_alpha   90.00
_cell.angle_beta   90.00
_cell.angle_gamma   90.00
#
_symmetry.space_group_name_H-M   'P 1'
#
loop_
_entity.id
_entity.type
_entity.pdbx_description
1 polymer ?
#
loop_
_entity_poly.entity_id
_entity_poly.type
_entity_poly.pdbx_seq_one_letter_code
_entity_poly.pdbx_strand_id
1 'polypeptide(L)'
;TLTDIRVSMTLTHTFVGDVEARLISPGGLVSFPLFGRVGVTTATAFGKSNDLNGTYEFVDPAVTLENLWGVAAALTSSADPIPAGTYATTPVGGAGVTDPPALSNLVAAFAALPTAQVNGTWQLRIGDWTSFDTGTVTAASLTLESAPPPVRLATAPSTLRFGANPAVGFGPALPVLLSAPTANGATAVNVNTAANCSITGANAAQFAVVSDAVTVAGGQTRQLLVQFRPVGSGVRTASLNCPLTSTPVTTVSPATVQVALVGYAGEEPKPNCYDLDGNGTAAATVDGLLIVRQMLKKVRVESKGS
;
A
#
# COMPACT_ATOMS: atom_id res chain seq x y z
N THR A 1 2.86 7.85 1.15
CA THR A 1 4.03 7.73 2.05
C THR A 1 5.27 8.15 1.28
N LEU A 2 6.08 9.03 1.88
CA LEU A 2 7.37 9.41 1.31
C LEU A 2 8.32 8.20 1.31
N THR A 3 9.06 8.06 0.22
CA THR A 3 10.04 6.95 0.01
C THR A 3 11.46 7.46 -0.14
N ASP A 4 11.64 8.71 -0.56
CA ASP A 4 12.93 9.38 -0.62
C ASP A 4 12.76 10.88 -0.37
N ILE A 5 13.73 11.47 0.31
CA ILE A 5 13.83 12.91 0.55
C ILE A 5 15.26 13.31 0.31
N ARG A 6 15.47 14.28 -0.57
CA ARG A 6 16.79 14.85 -0.84
C ARG A 6 16.74 16.36 -0.66
N VAL A 7 17.66 16.88 0.10
CA VAL A 7 17.80 18.32 0.33
C VAL A 7 19.16 18.75 -0.17
N SER A 8 19.19 19.56 -1.22
CA SER A 8 20.43 20.12 -1.76
C SER A 8 20.50 21.61 -1.46
N MET A 9 21.68 22.06 -1.09
CA MET A 9 21.96 23.47 -0.86
C MET A 9 23.35 23.83 -1.36
N THR A 10 23.45 24.97 -2.01
CA THR A 10 24.76 25.58 -2.37
C THR A 10 25.02 26.70 -1.41
N LEU A 11 26.07 26.56 -0.61
CA LEU A 11 26.44 27.55 0.40
C LEU A 11 27.93 27.71 0.57
N THR A 12 28.30 28.83 1.13
CA THR A 12 29.64 29.11 1.66
C THR A 12 29.52 29.42 3.16
N HIS A 13 30.45 29.03 3.96
CA HIS A 13 30.61 29.43 5.35
C HIS A 13 32.05 29.14 5.80
N THR A 14 32.62 30.03 6.58
CA THR A 14 34.03 29.93 6.98
C THR A 14 34.28 29.06 8.20
N PHE A 15 33.24 28.49 8.82
CA PHE A 15 33.36 27.64 9.99
C PHE A 15 32.15 26.67 10.10
N VAL A 16 32.34 25.41 9.73
CA VAL A 16 31.22 24.43 9.72
C VAL A 16 30.69 24.11 11.12
N GLY A 17 31.50 24.28 12.16
CA GLY A 17 31.12 24.09 13.56
C GLY A 17 30.06 25.06 14.07
N ASP A 18 29.80 26.16 13.35
CA ASP A 18 28.81 27.17 13.70
C ASP A 18 27.49 27.00 12.91
N VAL A 19 27.54 26.21 11.84
CA VAL A 19 26.37 26.05 10.95
C VAL A 19 25.46 24.94 11.43
N GLU A 20 24.15 25.22 11.38
CA GLU A 20 23.08 24.23 11.53
C GLU A 20 22.10 24.37 10.37
N ALA A 21 21.74 23.26 9.72
CA ALA A 21 20.70 23.21 8.69
C ALA A 21 19.59 22.26 9.10
N ARG A 22 18.33 22.70 8.95
CA ARG A 22 17.12 21.92 9.27
C ARG A 22 16.12 21.98 8.13
N LEU A 23 15.51 20.83 7.86
CA LEU A 23 14.30 20.76 7.04
C LEU A 23 13.07 20.81 7.96
N ILE A 24 12.13 21.70 7.63
CA ILE A 24 10.90 21.88 8.39
C ILE A 24 9.72 21.60 7.46
N SER A 25 8.83 20.71 7.89
CA SER A 25 7.63 20.35 7.14
C SER A 25 6.62 21.49 7.08
N PRO A 26 5.67 21.46 6.15
CA PRO A 26 4.55 22.37 6.11
C PRO A 26 3.83 22.44 7.45
N GLY A 27 3.50 23.65 7.89
CA GLY A 27 2.89 23.92 9.20
C GLY A 27 3.81 23.74 10.41
N GLY A 28 5.11 23.45 10.21
CA GLY A 28 6.07 23.36 11.30
C GLY A 28 5.95 22.11 12.18
N LEU A 29 5.23 21.08 11.74
CA LEU A 29 4.94 19.88 12.52
C LEU A 29 6.17 19.04 12.83
N VAL A 30 7.09 18.96 11.89
CA VAL A 30 8.37 18.25 12.02
C VAL A 30 9.50 19.20 11.67
N SER A 31 10.50 19.29 12.52
CA SER A 31 11.76 20.00 12.28
C SER A 31 12.91 19.02 12.46
N PHE A 32 13.57 18.69 11.37
CA PHE A 32 14.61 17.64 11.34
C PHE A 32 15.96 18.24 10.96
N PRO A 33 17.03 17.99 11.73
CA PRO A 33 18.38 18.46 11.40
C PRO A 33 18.95 17.65 10.24
N LEU A 34 19.47 18.32 9.24
CA LEU A 34 20.26 17.70 8.17
C LEU A 34 21.70 17.49 8.64
N PHE A 35 22.24 18.50 9.26
CA PHE A 35 23.49 18.52 10.01
C PHE A 35 23.50 19.74 10.93
N GLY A 36 24.42 19.78 11.87
CA GLY A 36 24.63 21.00 12.63
C GLY A 36 25.80 20.89 13.61
N ARG A 37 26.46 21.99 13.80
CA ARG A 37 27.54 22.18 14.76
C ARG A 37 28.58 21.04 14.72
N VAL A 38 29.14 20.80 13.54
CA VAL A 38 30.07 19.68 13.26
C VAL A 38 31.27 19.73 14.19
N GLY A 39 31.54 18.62 14.89
CA GLY A 39 32.64 18.53 15.86
C GLY A 39 32.34 19.09 17.25
N VAL A 40 31.13 19.61 17.52
CA VAL A 40 30.76 20.10 18.85
C VAL A 40 30.26 18.95 19.72
N THR A 41 31.08 18.54 20.68
CA THR A 41 30.79 17.42 21.61
C THR A 41 30.60 17.85 23.06
N THR A 42 30.92 19.11 23.37
CA THR A 42 30.78 19.71 24.71
C THR A 42 30.09 21.06 24.64
N ALA A 43 29.61 21.55 25.75
CA ALA A 43 28.92 22.86 25.81
C ALA A 43 29.82 24.06 25.40
N THR A 44 31.11 23.94 25.52
CA THR A 44 32.08 25.00 25.23
C THR A 44 32.91 24.77 23.97
N ALA A 45 32.71 23.66 23.28
CA ALA A 45 33.43 23.38 22.04
C ALA A 45 32.91 24.25 20.88
N PHE A 46 33.79 24.74 20.07
CA PHE A 46 33.46 25.47 18.85
C PHE A 46 33.23 24.57 17.64
N GLY A 47 33.68 23.32 17.68
CA GLY A 47 33.59 22.37 16.58
C GLY A 47 34.72 22.44 15.58
N LYS A 48 34.46 22.01 14.35
CA LYS A 48 35.43 21.99 13.24
C LYS A 48 35.44 23.34 12.53
N SER A 49 36.63 23.83 12.27
CA SER A 49 36.86 25.12 11.60
C SER A 49 36.99 25.04 10.07
N ASN A 50 36.69 23.88 9.50
CA ASN A 50 36.69 23.71 8.05
C ASN A 50 35.62 24.56 7.37
N ASP A 51 35.92 25.05 6.18
CA ASP A 51 34.99 25.84 5.38
C ASP A 51 33.94 24.96 4.68
N LEU A 52 32.77 25.52 4.48
CA LEU A 52 31.83 25.04 3.49
C LEU A 52 31.95 25.92 2.25
N ASN A 53 32.16 25.33 1.07
CA ASN A 53 32.23 26.06 -0.19
C ASN A 53 31.82 25.17 -1.35
N GLY A 54 30.49 24.99 -1.53
CA GLY A 54 29.99 24.15 -2.60
C GLY A 54 28.55 23.75 -2.47
N THR A 55 28.16 22.74 -3.23
CA THR A 55 26.83 22.15 -3.18
C THR A 55 26.85 20.86 -2.34
N TYR A 56 26.00 20.81 -1.35
CA TYR A 56 25.85 19.71 -0.40
C TYR A 56 24.44 19.15 -0.50
N GLU A 57 24.32 17.87 -0.80
CA GLU A 57 23.06 17.16 -0.81
C GLU A 57 22.97 16.26 0.42
N PHE A 58 21.83 16.28 1.11
CA PHE A 58 21.55 15.46 2.29
C PHE A 58 20.43 14.47 1.98
N VAL A 59 20.72 13.22 2.29
CA VAL A 59 19.83 12.06 2.03
C VAL A 59 19.80 11.12 3.22
N ASP A 60 18.93 10.14 3.20
CA ASP A 60 18.93 9.06 4.18
C ASP A 60 20.27 8.28 4.16
N PRO A 61 20.75 7.83 5.32
CA PRO A 61 22.00 7.10 5.40
C PRO A 61 21.91 5.77 4.65
N ALA A 62 22.82 5.60 3.67
CA ALA A 62 23.17 4.30 3.13
C ALA A 62 24.41 3.78 3.88
N VAL A 63 24.61 2.46 3.87
CA VAL A 63 25.70 1.79 4.62
C VAL A 63 27.09 2.36 4.33
N THR A 64 27.30 2.94 3.16
CA THR A 64 28.59 3.48 2.69
C THR A 64 28.61 5.01 2.57
N LEU A 65 27.53 5.69 2.96
CA LEU A 65 27.43 7.13 2.80
C LEU A 65 28.13 7.83 3.97
N GLU A 66 29.04 8.74 3.63
CA GLU A 66 29.74 9.57 4.60
C GLU A 66 28.82 10.67 5.16
N ASN A 67 29.24 11.25 6.27
CA ASN A 67 28.61 12.42 6.87
C ASN A 67 29.66 13.54 7.06
N LEU A 68 29.21 14.78 7.24
CA LEU A 68 30.10 15.92 7.36
C LEU A 68 31.09 15.80 8.53
N TRP A 69 30.73 15.12 9.63
CA TRP A 69 31.59 14.92 10.78
C TRP A 69 32.77 14.03 10.44
N GLY A 70 32.51 12.88 9.81
CA GLY A 70 33.59 11.95 9.41
C GLY A 70 34.53 12.58 8.39
N VAL A 71 33.97 13.29 7.41
CA VAL A 71 34.79 13.97 6.40
C VAL A 71 35.63 15.09 7.02
N ALA A 72 35.06 15.95 7.85
CA ALA A 72 35.80 17.00 8.54
C ALA A 72 36.88 16.43 9.48
N ALA A 73 36.68 15.27 10.10
CA ALA A 73 37.69 14.60 10.92
C ALA A 73 38.85 14.04 10.09
N ALA A 74 38.60 13.66 8.84
CA ALA A 74 39.63 13.12 7.93
C ALA A 74 40.47 14.20 7.23
N LEU A 75 40.03 15.46 7.23
CA LEU A 75 40.82 16.57 6.65
C LEU A 75 42.03 16.87 7.51
N THR A 76 43.18 17.10 6.86
CA THR A 76 44.45 17.29 7.53
C THR A 76 44.70 18.74 7.94
N SER A 77 43.98 19.67 7.35
CA SER A 77 44.04 21.10 7.65
C SER A 77 42.65 21.67 7.91
N SER A 78 42.56 22.53 8.90
CA SER A 78 41.34 23.30 9.15
C SER A 78 41.01 24.32 8.05
N ALA A 79 42.00 24.66 7.20
CA ALA A 79 41.78 25.51 6.03
C ALA A 79 41.25 24.76 4.81
N ASP A 80 41.26 23.41 4.85
CA ASP A 80 40.70 22.63 3.75
C ASP A 80 39.17 22.68 3.81
N PRO A 81 38.50 23.09 2.71
CA PRO A 81 37.04 23.07 2.69
C PRO A 81 36.51 21.64 2.67
N ILE A 82 35.37 21.42 3.31
CA ILE A 82 34.67 20.16 3.18
C ILE A 82 34.23 20.00 1.70
N PRO A 83 34.57 18.88 1.05
CA PRO A 83 34.22 18.67 -0.36
C PRO A 83 32.74 18.80 -0.61
N ALA A 84 32.34 19.39 -1.73
CA ALA A 84 30.96 19.30 -2.22
C ALA A 84 30.58 17.84 -2.50
N GLY A 85 29.34 17.44 -2.21
CA GLY A 85 28.93 16.05 -2.38
C GLY A 85 27.62 15.69 -1.70
N THR A 86 27.32 14.39 -1.69
CA THR A 86 26.14 13.83 -1.05
C THR A 86 26.52 13.23 0.30
N TYR A 87 25.76 13.56 1.34
CA TYR A 87 26.04 13.22 2.72
C TYR A 87 24.84 12.64 3.45
N ALA A 88 25.10 11.74 4.39
CA ALA A 88 24.11 11.26 5.32
C ALA A 88 23.75 12.35 6.34
N THR A 89 22.50 12.40 6.77
CA THR A 89 22.03 13.30 7.81
C THR A 89 22.54 12.90 9.20
N THR A 90 22.79 13.92 10.03
CA THR A 90 23.28 13.75 11.40
C THR A 90 22.50 14.64 12.38
N PRO A 91 22.45 14.30 13.67
CA PRO A 91 21.97 15.23 14.69
C PRO A 91 22.86 16.47 14.79
N VAL A 92 22.36 17.48 15.50
CA VAL A 92 23.13 18.69 15.82
C VAL A 92 24.13 18.38 16.93
N GLY A 93 25.34 18.90 16.79
CA GLY A 93 26.38 18.80 17.80
C GLY A 93 26.04 19.52 19.09
N GLY A 94 26.55 19.02 20.21
CA GLY A 94 26.29 19.56 21.53
C GLY A 94 26.92 18.70 22.65
N ALA A 95 26.67 19.07 23.89
CA ALA A 95 27.20 18.32 25.02
C ALA A 95 26.67 16.87 25.03
N GLY A 96 27.60 15.91 25.08
CA GLY A 96 27.29 14.47 25.09
C GLY A 96 27.09 13.83 23.71
N VAL A 97 27.19 14.59 22.62
CA VAL A 97 27.18 14.03 21.27
C VAL A 97 28.54 13.38 20.96
N THR A 98 28.50 12.20 20.34
CA THR A 98 29.73 11.50 19.91
C THR A 98 30.30 12.12 18.64
N ASP A 99 31.60 11.94 18.37
CA ASP A 99 32.26 12.37 17.13
C ASP A 99 32.82 11.13 16.40
N PRO A 100 32.27 10.72 15.25
CA PRO A 100 31.04 11.21 14.65
C PRO A 100 29.77 10.75 15.42
N PRO A 101 28.65 11.46 15.27
CA PRO A 101 27.38 11.03 15.86
C PRO A 101 26.77 9.89 15.07
N ALA A 102 25.78 9.20 15.68
CA ALA A 102 24.95 8.26 14.96
C ALA A 102 24.20 8.97 13.81
N LEU A 103 24.07 8.29 12.68
CA LEU A 103 23.30 8.79 11.54
C LEU A 103 21.80 8.89 11.88
N SER A 104 21.12 9.86 11.30
CA SER A 104 19.69 10.08 11.48
C SER A 104 18.94 9.74 10.19
N ASN A 105 17.67 9.31 10.31
CA ASN A 105 16.86 8.89 9.16
C ASN A 105 15.87 9.99 8.79
N LEU A 106 16.11 10.63 7.67
CA LEU A 106 15.34 11.76 7.14
C LEU A 106 13.94 11.34 6.71
N VAL A 107 13.79 10.25 5.96
CA VAL A 107 12.48 9.76 5.49
C VAL A 107 11.62 9.31 6.66
N ALA A 108 12.20 8.58 7.62
CA ALA A 108 11.46 8.10 8.79
C ALA A 108 10.90 9.25 9.65
N ALA A 109 11.63 10.36 9.75
CA ALA A 109 11.19 11.54 10.52
C ALA A 109 9.91 12.16 9.94
N PHE A 110 9.70 12.09 8.64
CA PHE A 110 8.53 12.65 7.95
C PHE A 110 7.50 11.60 7.53
N ALA A 111 7.70 10.33 7.83
CA ALA A 111 6.83 9.23 7.39
C ALA A 111 5.39 9.35 7.92
N ALA A 112 5.19 9.97 9.08
CA ALA A 112 3.88 10.14 9.71
C ALA A 112 3.11 11.38 9.21
N LEU A 113 3.68 12.19 8.32
CA LEU A 113 3.00 13.36 7.80
C LEU A 113 1.77 12.96 6.96
N PRO A 114 0.59 13.56 7.23
CA PRO A 114 -0.57 13.40 6.37
C PRO A 114 -0.27 13.86 4.95
N THR A 115 -0.79 13.15 3.94
CA THR A 115 -0.57 13.46 2.51
C THR A 115 -0.92 14.90 2.15
N ALA A 116 -1.96 15.47 2.78
CA ALA A 116 -2.36 16.87 2.57
C ALA A 116 -1.28 17.87 3.02
N GLN A 117 -0.43 17.49 3.97
CA GLN A 117 0.62 18.36 4.50
C GLN A 117 1.95 18.21 3.74
N VAL A 118 2.17 17.08 3.09
CA VAL A 118 3.36 16.89 2.23
C VAL A 118 3.38 17.91 1.09
N ASN A 119 2.22 18.28 0.58
CA ASN A 119 2.05 19.21 -0.56
C ASN A 119 2.05 20.70 -0.17
N GLY A 120 2.49 21.03 1.04
CA GLY A 120 2.55 22.41 1.53
C GLY A 120 3.92 23.09 1.31
N THR A 121 4.11 24.22 1.98
CA THR A 121 5.37 24.96 1.95
C THR A 121 6.36 24.35 2.95
N TRP A 122 7.43 23.80 2.44
CA TRP A 122 8.58 23.34 3.21
C TRP A 122 9.54 24.50 3.46
N GLN A 123 10.28 24.43 4.56
CA GLN A 123 11.28 25.44 4.90
C GLN A 123 12.64 24.77 5.10
N LEU A 124 13.68 25.31 4.49
CA LEU A 124 15.05 25.06 4.85
C LEU A 124 15.49 26.20 5.77
N ARG A 125 15.79 25.86 7.02
CA ARG A 125 16.31 26.82 8.01
C ARG A 125 17.79 26.59 8.18
N ILE A 126 18.59 27.64 8.01
CA ILE A 126 20.01 27.66 8.28
C ILE A 126 20.27 28.61 9.43
N GLY A 127 20.99 28.15 10.44
CA GLY A 127 21.41 28.92 11.60
C GLY A 127 22.91 29.02 11.64
N ASP A 128 23.40 30.20 12.03
CA ASP A 128 24.77 30.50 12.39
C ASP A 128 24.78 30.74 13.91
N TRP A 129 25.61 30.00 14.62
CA TRP A 129 25.61 29.98 16.09
C TRP A 129 26.60 30.92 16.74
N THR A 130 27.58 31.42 16.01
CA THR A 130 28.65 32.25 16.56
C THR A 130 28.87 33.47 15.67
N SER A 131 29.17 34.59 16.25
CA SER A 131 29.58 35.79 15.52
C SER A 131 31.04 35.68 15.07
N PHE A 132 31.38 36.35 13.99
CA PHE A 132 32.69 36.51 13.32
C PHE A 132 32.85 35.66 12.03
N ASP A 133 32.31 34.48 11.97
CA ASP A 133 32.26 33.70 10.74
C ASP A 133 31.00 34.06 9.95
N THR A 134 31.07 33.95 8.64
CA THR A 134 29.93 34.36 7.78
C THR A 134 29.74 33.38 6.63
N GLY A 135 28.53 33.29 6.15
CA GLY A 135 28.19 32.45 5.03
C GLY A 135 27.08 33.01 4.16
N THR A 136 26.87 32.38 3.01
CA THR A 136 25.83 32.75 2.09
C THR A 136 25.24 31.48 1.47
N VAL A 137 23.91 31.41 1.40
CA VAL A 137 23.18 30.37 0.66
C VAL A 137 22.77 30.95 -0.68
N THR A 138 23.21 30.35 -1.77
CA THR A 138 22.94 30.82 -3.13
C THR A 138 21.86 30.00 -3.84
N ALA A 139 21.67 28.73 -3.44
CA ALA A 139 20.62 27.88 -3.99
C ALA A 139 20.17 26.83 -2.96
N ALA A 140 18.93 26.42 -3.06
CA ALA A 140 18.41 25.28 -2.32
C ALA A 140 17.34 24.57 -3.16
N SER A 141 17.28 23.25 -3.02
CA SER A 141 16.22 22.43 -3.62
C SER A 141 15.82 21.30 -2.69
N LEU A 142 14.56 20.90 -2.80
CA LEU A 142 13.98 19.77 -2.09
C LEU A 142 13.37 18.82 -3.12
N THR A 143 13.81 17.57 -3.12
CA THR A 143 13.19 16.50 -3.90
C THR A 143 12.46 15.57 -2.96
N LEU A 144 11.19 15.31 -3.24
CA LEU A 144 10.33 14.41 -2.49
C LEU A 144 9.85 13.31 -3.43
N GLU A 145 10.12 12.07 -3.09
CA GLU A 145 9.56 10.93 -3.79
C GLU A 145 8.54 10.22 -2.88
N SER A 146 7.49 9.72 -3.48
CA SER A 146 6.48 8.94 -2.76
C SER A 146 6.24 7.62 -3.46
N ALA A 147 5.91 6.59 -2.67
CA ALA A 147 5.42 5.35 -3.24
C ALA A 147 4.20 5.65 -4.11
N PRO A 148 4.12 5.12 -5.33
CA PRO A 148 2.93 5.23 -6.14
C PRO A 148 1.71 4.69 -5.36
N PRO A 149 0.52 5.28 -5.52
CA PRO A 149 -0.67 4.76 -4.87
C PRO A 149 -0.91 3.31 -5.29
N PRO A 150 -1.42 2.45 -4.40
CA PRO A 150 -1.71 1.07 -4.75
C PRO A 150 -2.75 1.03 -5.88
N VAL A 151 -2.48 0.25 -6.90
CA VAL A 151 -3.48 -0.02 -7.95
C VAL A 151 -4.59 -0.89 -7.39
N ARG A 152 -5.80 -0.73 -7.92
CA ARG A 152 -6.99 -1.41 -7.43
C ARG A 152 -7.55 -2.34 -8.48
N LEU A 153 -8.11 -3.47 -8.00
CA LEU A 153 -8.91 -4.38 -8.82
C LEU A 153 -10.18 -4.74 -8.05
N ALA A 154 -11.31 -4.55 -8.70
CA ALA A 154 -12.61 -5.01 -8.22
C ALA A 154 -12.95 -6.35 -8.87
N THR A 155 -13.61 -7.23 -8.12
CA THR A 155 -14.06 -8.55 -8.59
C THR A 155 -15.57 -8.72 -8.36
N ALA A 156 -16.26 -9.31 -9.33
CA ALA A 156 -17.66 -9.64 -9.23
C ALA A 156 -17.99 -10.92 -10.02
N PRO A 157 -18.84 -11.79 -9.50
CA PRO A 157 -19.44 -11.79 -8.16
C PRO A 157 -18.45 -12.25 -7.08
N SER A 158 -18.75 -11.99 -5.82
CA SER A 158 -18.00 -12.56 -4.67
C SER A 158 -18.25 -14.05 -4.46
N THR A 159 -19.38 -14.55 -4.98
CA THR A 159 -19.74 -15.97 -5.00
C THR A 159 -20.21 -16.35 -6.40
N LEU A 160 -19.48 -17.26 -7.04
CA LEU A 160 -19.82 -17.80 -8.35
C LEU A 160 -20.68 -19.06 -8.18
N ARG A 161 -21.90 -19.01 -8.71
CA ARG A 161 -22.89 -20.10 -8.61
C ARG A 161 -23.09 -20.77 -9.97
N PHE A 162 -22.83 -22.07 -10.03
CA PHE A 162 -22.86 -22.84 -11.29
C PHE A 162 -24.24 -23.45 -11.57
N GLY A 163 -25.20 -23.32 -10.65
CA GLY A 163 -26.50 -23.93 -10.80
C GLY A 163 -26.42 -25.47 -10.80
N ALA A 164 -27.47 -26.10 -11.33
CA ALA A 164 -27.55 -27.55 -11.49
C ALA A 164 -26.75 -28.00 -12.71
N ASN A 165 -25.89 -28.99 -12.54
CA ASN A 165 -25.08 -29.59 -13.59
C ASN A 165 -25.23 -31.12 -13.53
N PRO A 166 -24.99 -31.87 -14.63
CA PRO A 166 -24.94 -33.31 -14.56
C PRO A 166 -24.04 -33.79 -13.43
N ALA A 167 -24.40 -34.90 -12.80
CA ALA A 167 -23.61 -35.46 -11.68
C ALA A 167 -22.20 -35.85 -12.07
N VAL A 168 -21.91 -36.02 -13.36
CA VAL A 168 -20.62 -36.27 -13.96
C VAL A 168 -20.50 -35.48 -15.26
N GLY A 169 -19.36 -34.83 -15.49
CA GLY A 169 -19.11 -34.08 -16.72
C GLY A 169 -18.66 -32.65 -16.48
N PHE A 170 -18.74 -31.82 -17.51
CA PHE A 170 -18.32 -30.43 -17.47
C PHE A 170 -19.53 -29.51 -17.63
N GLY A 171 -19.74 -28.66 -16.65
CA GLY A 171 -20.65 -27.52 -16.78
C GLY A 171 -20.06 -26.41 -17.66
N PRO A 172 -20.86 -25.42 -18.04
CA PRO A 172 -20.36 -24.23 -18.71
C PRO A 172 -19.35 -23.47 -17.84
N ALA A 173 -18.34 -22.88 -18.49
CA ALA A 173 -17.45 -21.96 -17.79
C ALA A 173 -18.19 -20.64 -17.50
N LEU A 174 -18.11 -20.16 -16.26
CA LEU A 174 -18.73 -18.92 -15.81
C LEU A 174 -17.68 -17.84 -15.54
N PRO A 175 -17.96 -16.57 -15.84
CA PRO A 175 -17.03 -15.48 -15.67
C PRO A 175 -17.01 -14.92 -14.26
N VAL A 176 -15.83 -14.67 -13.74
CA VAL A 176 -15.56 -13.68 -12.70
C VAL A 176 -15.07 -12.42 -13.41
N LEU A 177 -15.76 -11.31 -13.24
CA LEU A 177 -15.39 -10.03 -13.82
C LEU A 177 -14.30 -9.38 -12.97
N LEU A 178 -13.26 -8.93 -13.63
CA LEU A 178 -12.11 -8.24 -13.06
C LEU A 178 -12.08 -6.82 -13.63
N SER A 179 -12.30 -5.81 -12.80
CA SER A 179 -12.41 -4.42 -13.24
C SER A 179 -11.37 -3.55 -12.54
N ALA A 180 -10.51 -2.89 -13.34
CA ALA A 180 -9.54 -1.92 -12.87
C ALA A 180 -10.08 -0.51 -13.07
N PRO A 181 -10.09 0.38 -12.05
CA PRO A 181 -10.55 1.75 -12.20
C PRO A 181 -9.58 2.55 -13.09
N THR A 182 -10.09 3.61 -13.73
CA THR A 182 -9.28 4.55 -14.54
C THR A 182 -8.15 5.19 -13.72
N ALA A 183 -8.33 5.31 -12.39
CA ALA A 183 -7.32 5.84 -11.47
C ALA A 183 -6.02 5.00 -11.43
N ASN A 184 -6.03 3.75 -11.90
CA ASN A 184 -4.81 2.96 -12.05
C ASN A 184 -3.89 3.52 -13.18
N GLY A 185 -4.40 4.41 -14.03
CA GLY A 185 -3.64 5.00 -15.13
C GLY A 185 -3.09 3.93 -16.09
N ALA A 186 -1.81 4.02 -16.40
CA ALA A 186 -1.11 3.07 -17.27
C ALA A 186 -0.72 1.75 -16.56
N THR A 187 -0.87 1.66 -15.23
CA THR A 187 -0.50 0.44 -14.50
C THR A 187 -1.55 -0.63 -14.67
N ALA A 188 -1.15 -1.78 -15.17
CA ALA A 188 -2.01 -2.94 -15.35
C ALA A 188 -1.91 -3.90 -14.16
N VAL A 189 -3.02 -4.55 -13.82
CA VAL A 189 -3.07 -5.64 -12.84
C VAL A 189 -3.06 -6.98 -13.57
N ASN A 190 -2.19 -7.88 -13.14
CA ASN A 190 -2.00 -9.18 -13.75
C ASN A 190 -2.50 -10.29 -12.84
N VAL A 191 -3.29 -11.20 -13.40
CA VAL A 191 -3.71 -12.46 -12.81
C VAL A 191 -3.06 -13.58 -13.63
N ASN A 192 -2.01 -14.19 -13.09
CA ASN A 192 -1.37 -15.32 -13.75
C ASN A 192 -2.02 -16.63 -13.29
N THR A 193 -2.97 -17.15 -14.10
CA THR A 193 -3.79 -18.30 -13.75
C THR A 193 -3.02 -19.61 -13.71
N ALA A 194 -2.01 -19.75 -14.55
CA ALA A 194 -1.25 -21.00 -14.68
C ALA A 194 -0.31 -21.25 -13.48
N ALA A 195 0.24 -20.18 -12.89
CA ALA A 195 1.26 -20.30 -11.85
C ALA A 195 0.75 -19.93 -10.44
N ASN A 196 -0.29 -19.10 -10.33
CA ASN A 196 -0.59 -18.41 -9.08
C ASN A 196 -2.02 -18.58 -8.57
N CYS A 197 -2.99 -19.03 -9.37
CA CYS A 197 -4.34 -19.28 -8.89
C CYS A 197 -4.42 -20.67 -8.23
N SER A 198 -5.02 -20.71 -7.06
CA SER A 198 -5.33 -21.94 -6.34
C SER A 198 -6.82 -22.05 -6.06
N ILE A 199 -7.37 -23.25 -6.13
CA ILE A 199 -8.70 -23.57 -5.65
C ILE A 199 -8.53 -24.42 -4.41
N THR A 200 -9.16 -24.03 -3.31
CA THR A 200 -9.05 -24.67 -2.00
C THR A 200 -10.42 -25.06 -1.46
N GLY A 201 -10.47 -26.00 -0.52
CA GLY A 201 -11.68 -26.49 0.10
C GLY A 201 -11.98 -27.95 -0.25
N ALA A 202 -13.00 -28.51 0.39
CA ALA A 202 -13.31 -29.96 0.34
C ALA A 202 -13.58 -30.49 -1.07
N ASN A 203 -14.09 -29.63 -1.98
CA ASN A 203 -14.42 -30.01 -3.35
C ASN A 203 -13.56 -29.28 -4.41
N ALA A 204 -12.35 -28.82 -4.02
CA ALA A 204 -11.47 -28.03 -4.89
C ALA A 204 -11.22 -28.70 -6.26
N ALA A 205 -11.00 -30.00 -6.28
CA ALA A 205 -10.76 -30.78 -7.50
C ALA A 205 -11.94 -30.80 -8.50
N GLN A 206 -13.10 -30.36 -8.07
CA GLN A 206 -14.29 -30.28 -8.92
C GLN A 206 -14.49 -28.89 -9.55
N PHE A 207 -13.57 -28.00 -9.38
CA PHE A 207 -13.56 -26.69 -10.03
C PHE A 207 -12.20 -26.47 -10.72
N ALA A 208 -12.20 -25.75 -11.81
CA ALA A 208 -10.98 -25.40 -12.52
C ALA A 208 -11.05 -23.99 -13.10
N VAL A 209 -9.95 -23.26 -13.02
CA VAL A 209 -9.76 -22.05 -13.82
C VAL A 209 -9.40 -22.50 -15.23
N VAL A 210 -10.14 -21.99 -16.22
CA VAL A 210 -9.98 -22.38 -17.64
C VAL A 210 -9.56 -21.22 -18.54
N SER A 211 -9.36 -20.01 -17.96
CA SER A 211 -8.76 -18.89 -18.66
C SER A 211 -7.23 -19.01 -18.66
N ASP A 212 -6.62 -18.42 -19.67
CA ASP A 212 -5.23 -18.02 -19.65
C ASP A 212 -4.97 -16.89 -18.65
N ALA A 213 -3.71 -16.44 -18.56
CA ALA A 213 -3.35 -15.27 -17.78
C ALA A 213 -4.13 -14.03 -18.23
N VAL A 214 -4.62 -13.25 -17.27
CA VAL A 214 -5.45 -12.07 -17.51
C VAL A 214 -4.72 -10.81 -17.07
N THR A 215 -4.59 -9.85 -17.99
CA THR A 215 -4.07 -8.50 -17.70
C THR A 215 -5.19 -7.49 -17.81
N VAL A 216 -5.40 -6.69 -16.76
CA VAL A 216 -6.46 -5.68 -16.67
C VAL A 216 -5.82 -4.29 -16.57
N ALA A 217 -5.83 -3.54 -17.66
CA ALA A 217 -5.36 -2.16 -17.68
C ALA A 217 -6.37 -1.22 -17.00
N GLY A 218 -5.90 -0.05 -16.57
CA GLY A 218 -6.76 0.97 -15.95
C GLY A 218 -7.96 1.31 -16.82
N GLY A 219 -9.15 1.36 -16.23
CA GLY A 219 -10.42 1.57 -16.91
C GLY A 219 -10.97 0.36 -17.68
N GLN A 220 -10.29 -0.78 -17.65
CA GLN A 220 -10.70 -1.98 -18.36
C GLN A 220 -11.40 -3.01 -17.45
N THR A 221 -12.23 -3.83 -18.07
CA THR A 221 -12.81 -5.03 -17.46
C THR A 221 -12.42 -6.26 -18.28
N ARG A 222 -12.06 -7.34 -17.59
CA ARG A 222 -11.72 -8.65 -18.19
C ARG A 222 -12.44 -9.75 -17.45
N GLN A 223 -12.44 -10.94 -18.03
CA GLN A 223 -13.09 -12.14 -17.48
C GLN A 223 -12.03 -13.18 -17.11
N LEU A 224 -12.19 -13.73 -15.91
CA LEU A 224 -11.54 -14.94 -15.46
C LEU A 224 -12.58 -16.07 -15.49
N LEU A 225 -12.37 -17.10 -16.32
CA LEU A 225 -13.35 -18.15 -16.49
C LEU A 225 -13.08 -19.32 -15.54
N VAL A 226 -14.11 -19.74 -14.83
CA VAL A 226 -14.08 -20.88 -13.92
C VAL A 226 -15.10 -21.91 -14.38
N GLN A 227 -14.72 -23.18 -14.39
CA GLN A 227 -15.55 -24.30 -14.79
C GLN A 227 -15.80 -25.23 -13.62
N PHE A 228 -17.06 -25.69 -13.48
CA PHE A 228 -17.45 -26.72 -12.54
C PHE A 228 -17.41 -28.09 -13.22
N ARG A 229 -16.77 -29.06 -12.56
CA ARG A 229 -16.51 -30.43 -13.04
C ARG A 229 -16.97 -31.43 -11.98
N PRO A 230 -18.28 -31.57 -11.76
CA PRO A 230 -18.78 -32.39 -10.67
C PRO A 230 -18.46 -33.87 -10.83
N VAL A 231 -18.22 -34.51 -9.70
CA VAL A 231 -18.15 -35.97 -9.55
C VAL A 231 -19.08 -36.36 -8.41
N GLY A 232 -20.06 -37.24 -8.74
CA GLY A 232 -21.13 -37.62 -7.81
C GLY A 232 -22.25 -36.57 -7.71
N SER A 233 -23.13 -36.67 -6.73
CA SER A 233 -24.29 -35.80 -6.56
C SER A 233 -24.18 -34.91 -5.32
N GLY A 234 -24.93 -33.81 -5.31
CA GLY A 234 -25.09 -32.89 -4.19
C GLY A 234 -24.32 -31.59 -4.35
N VAL A 235 -24.34 -30.76 -3.29
CA VAL A 235 -23.67 -29.45 -3.24
C VAL A 235 -22.17 -29.61 -3.20
N ARG A 236 -21.48 -28.80 -3.97
CA ARG A 236 -20.00 -28.70 -4.01
C ARG A 236 -19.58 -27.28 -3.73
N THR A 237 -18.62 -27.11 -2.85
CA THR A 237 -18.11 -25.79 -2.47
C THR A 237 -16.58 -25.77 -2.51
N ALA A 238 -16.04 -24.64 -2.93
CA ALA A 238 -14.61 -24.36 -2.89
C ALA A 238 -14.38 -22.85 -2.83
N SER A 239 -13.13 -22.43 -2.77
CA SER A 239 -12.71 -21.04 -2.81
C SER A 239 -11.61 -20.87 -3.85
N LEU A 240 -11.81 -19.96 -4.79
CA LEU A 240 -10.78 -19.53 -5.73
C LEU A 240 -9.94 -18.42 -5.09
N ASN A 241 -8.62 -18.54 -5.18
CA ASN A 241 -7.65 -17.56 -4.69
C ASN A 241 -6.60 -17.31 -5.78
N CYS A 242 -6.51 -16.08 -6.28
CA CYS A 242 -5.51 -15.69 -7.27
C CYS A 242 -4.70 -14.50 -6.73
N PRO A 243 -3.42 -14.67 -6.38
CA PRO A 243 -2.53 -13.55 -6.09
C PRO A 243 -2.41 -12.62 -7.29
N LEU A 244 -2.31 -11.33 -7.01
CA LEU A 244 -2.24 -10.28 -8.01
C LEU A 244 -0.85 -9.66 -8.05
N THR A 245 -0.42 -9.31 -9.25
CA THR A 245 0.79 -8.50 -9.48
C THR A 245 0.43 -7.31 -10.36
N SER A 246 1.34 -6.37 -10.55
CA SER A 246 1.14 -5.22 -11.44
C SER A 246 2.34 -4.98 -12.35
N THR A 247 2.08 -4.29 -13.47
CA THR A 247 3.11 -3.84 -14.40
C THR A 247 2.86 -2.36 -14.75
N PRO A 248 3.79 -1.44 -14.41
CA PRO A 248 5.01 -1.65 -13.61
C PRO A 248 4.71 -2.17 -12.18
N VAL A 249 5.70 -2.75 -11.53
CA VAL A 249 5.54 -3.35 -10.20
C VAL A 249 5.19 -2.28 -9.16
N THR A 250 4.04 -2.43 -8.53
CA THR A 250 3.56 -1.59 -7.43
C THR A 250 2.63 -2.40 -6.54
N THR A 251 2.19 -1.84 -5.43
CA THR A 251 1.23 -2.51 -4.53
C THR A 251 -0.13 -2.64 -5.20
N VAL A 252 -0.72 -3.83 -5.15
CA VAL A 252 -2.08 -4.11 -5.63
C VAL A 252 -3.02 -4.29 -4.43
N SER A 253 -4.22 -3.70 -4.50
CA SER A 253 -5.23 -3.81 -3.46
C SER A 253 -6.61 -4.16 -4.06
N PRO A 254 -7.21 -5.30 -3.65
CA PRO A 254 -6.65 -6.32 -2.76
C PRO A 254 -5.47 -7.05 -3.40
N ALA A 255 -4.62 -7.67 -2.60
CA ALA A 255 -3.46 -8.43 -3.11
C ALA A 255 -3.84 -9.78 -3.73
N THR A 256 -5.08 -10.21 -3.55
CA THR A 256 -5.58 -11.51 -4.02
C THR A 256 -7.05 -11.37 -4.45
N VAL A 257 -7.39 -11.96 -5.59
CA VAL A 257 -8.78 -12.23 -5.95
C VAL A 257 -9.28 -13.40 -5.10
N GLN A 258 -10.40 -13.24 -4.41
CA GLN A 258 -11.06 -14.29 -3.66
C GLN A 258 -12.51 -14.41 -4.10
N VAL A 259 -12.92 -15.61 -4.53
CA VAL A 259 -14.30 -15.89 -4.96
C VAL A 259 -14.76 -17.22 -4.40
N ALA A 260 -15.88 -17.22 -3.69
CA ALA A 260 -16.51 -18.46 -3.28
C ALA A 260 -17.15 -19.18 -4.49
N LEU A 261 -16.95 -20.48 -4.59
CA LEU A 261 -17.47 -21.32 -5.67
C LEU A 261 -18.53 -22.25 -5.10
N VAL A 262 -19.72 -22.27 -5.72
CA VAL A 262 -20.83 -23.13 -5.32
C VAL A 262 -21.42 -23.77 -6.57
N GLY A 263 -21.49 -25.09 -6.61
CA GLY A 263 -22.11 -25.84 -7.69
C GLY A 263 -22.99 -26.97 -7.16
N TYR A 264 -23.99 -27.34 -7.92
CA TYR A 264 -24.86 -28.49 -7.65
C TYR A 264 -24.56 -29.59 -8.67
N ALA A 265 -24.15 -30.73 -8.18
CA ALA A 265 -23.94 -31.93 -8.98
C ALA A 265 -25.25 -32.75 -8.99
N GLY A 266 -25.86 -32.90 -10.16
CA GLY A 266 -27.21 -33.44 -10.30
C GLY A 266 -28.26 -32.32 -10.34
N GLU A 267 -29.49 -32.64 -10.00
CA GLU A 267 -30.55 -31.63 -9.91
C GLU A 267 -30.34 -30.77 -8.65
N GLU A 268 -30.48 -29.46 -8.82
CA GLU A 268 -30.57 -28.56 -7.68
C GLU A 268 -31.78 -28.90 -6.84
N PRO A 269 -31.67 -29.00 -5.52
CA PRO A 269 -32.85 -29.19 -4.68
C PRO A 269 -33.81 -28.04 -4.97
N LYS A 270 -34.92 -28.34 -5.65
CA LYS A 270 -35.97 -27.34 -5.88
C LYS A 270 -36.46 -26.91 -4.50
N PRO A 271 -36.54 -25.62 -4.21
CA PRO A 271 -37.20 -25.20 -3.00
C PRO A 271 -38.59 -25.80 -3.03
N ASN A 272 -38.86 -26.62 -2.06
CA ASN A 272 -40.17 -27.28 -1.98
C ASN A 272 -41.19 -26.19 -1.65
N CYS A 273 -41.85 -25.66 -2.69
CA CYS A 273 -42.81 -24.56 -2.52
C CYS A 273 -43.99 -24.92 -1.61
N TYR A 274 -44.05 -26.17 -1.20
CA TYR A 274 -45.06 -26.67 -0.24
C TYR A 274 -44.49 -26.89 1.16
N ASP A 275 -43.18 -26.69 1.38
CA ASP A 275 -42.53 -26.72 2.69
C ASP A 275 -42.60 -25.31 3.29
N LEU A 276 -43.69 -25.00 3.95
CA LEU A 276 -43.95 -23.67 4.49
C LEU A 276 -43.37 -23.45 5.90
N ASP A 277 -43.01 -24.51 6.59
CA ASP A 277 -42.34 -24.42 7.88
C ASP A 277 -40.81 -24.50 7.79
N GLY A 278 -40.26 -24.76 6.59
CA GLY A 278 -38.83 -24.76 6.30
C GLY A 278 -38.08 -25.96 6.85
N ASN A 279 -38.77 -27.07 7.18
CA ASN A 279 -38.13 -28.25 7.77
C ASN A 279 -37.53 -29.22 6.73
N GLY A 280 -37.62 -28.89 5.43
CA GLY A 280 -37.08 -29.68 4.31
C GLY A 280 -38.03 -30.77 3.78
N THR A 281 -39.26 -30.88 4.31
CA THR A 281 -40.22 -31.90 3.92
C THR A 281 -41.60 -31.30 3.72
N ALA A 282 -42.20 -31.44 2.53
CA ALA A 282 -43.61 -31.05 2.32
C ALA A 282 -44.56 -32.09 2.91
N ALA A 283 -45.10 -31.80 4.08
CA ALA A 283 -46.05 -32.66 4.76
C ALA A 283 -47.48 -32.08 4.70
N ALA A 284 -48.42 -32.84 4.13
CA ALA A 284 -49.78 -32.38 4.00
C ALA A 284 -50.47 -32.04 5.34
N THR A 285 -49.99 -32.63 6.43
CA THR A 285 -50.50 -32.41 7.78
C THR A 285 -50.00 -31.12 8.43
N VAL A 286 -48.83 -30.62 8.05
CA VAL A 286 -48.22 -29.39 8.61
C VAL A 286 -48.30 -28.26 7.59
N ASP A 287 -47.69 -28.43 6.43
CA ASP A 287 -47.63 -27.40 5.39
C ASP A 287 -48.98 -27.12 4.76
N GLY A 288 -49.77 -28.20 4.48
CA GLY A 288 -51.15 -28.08 3.99
C GLY A 288 -52.04 -27.32 4.97
N LEU A 289 -51.88 -27.54 6.27
CA LEU A 289 -52.62 -26.83 7.30
C LEU A 289 -52.25 -25.34 7.36
N LEU A 290 -50.98 -24.99 7.13
CA LEU A 290 -50.52 -23.60 7.06
C LEU A 290 -51.13 -22.86 5.87
N ILE A 291 -51.23 -23.51 4.69
CA ILE A 291 -51.90 -22.97 3.51
C ILE A 291 -53.39 -22.71 3.82
N VAL A 292 -54.09 -23.68 4.40
CA VAL A 292 -55.52 -23.54 4.75
C VAL A 292 -55.73 -22.42 5.77
N ARG A 293 -54.89 -22.31 6.78
CA ARG A 293 -54.96 -21.22 7.77
C ARG A 293 -54.73 -19.85 7.14
N GLN A 294 -53.82 -19.73 6.19
CA GLN A 294 -53.53 -18.47 5.46
C GLN A 294 -54.73 -18.08 4.57
N MET A 295 -55.34 -19.05 3.87
CA MET A 295 -56.53 -18.86 3.06
C MET A 295 -57.72 -18.44 3.91
N LEU A 296 -57.97 -19.08 5.05
CA LEU A 296 -59.06 -18.74 5.97
C LEU A 296 -58.93 -17.36 6.59
N LYS A 297 -57.68 -16.89 6.86
CA LYS A 297 -57.42 -15.51 7.31
C LYS A 297 -57.84 -14.50 6.22
N LYS A 298 -57.56 -14.77 4.96
CA LYS A 298 -57.89 -13.90 3.84
C LYS A 298 -59.40 -13.79 3.63
N VAL A 299 -60.11 -14.90 3.67
CA VAL A 299 -61.56 -14.93 3.57
C VAL A 299 -62.23 -14.17 4.72
N ARG A 300 -61.73 -14.24 5.92
CA ARG A 300 -62.28 -13.54 7.10
C ARG A 300 -62.11 -12.02 7.06
N VAL A 301 -61.08 -11.52 6.35
CA VAL A 301 -60.89 -10.10 6.15
C VAL A 301 -61.85 -9.54 5.09
N GLU A 302 -62.13 -10.30 4.02
CA GLU A 302 -63.05 -9.87 2.96
C GLU A 302 -64.53 -9.88 3.39
N SER A 303 -64.89 -10.71 4.34
CA SER A 303 -66.27 -10.75 4.88
C SER A 303 -66.58 -9.66 5.92
N LYS A 304 -65.65 -8.86 6.35
CA LYS A 304 -65.86 -7.72 7.26
C LYS A 304 -66.00 -6.38 6.55
N GLY A 305 -65.99 -6.34 5.24
CA GLY A 305 -66.02 -5.15 4.39
C GLY A 305 -67.32 -4.99 3.58
N SER A 306 -68.41 -5.61 3.97
CA SER A 306 -69.74 -5.41 3.35
C SER A 306 -70.81 -5.00 4.38
#